data_d10c6a6c311fb6b1a2798fb0f17e1cfd
#
_entry.id   d10c6a6c311fb6b1a2798fb0f17e1cfd
#
_cell.length_a   1.000
_cell.length_b   1.000
_cell.length_c   1.000
_cell.angle_alpha   90.00
_cell.angle_beta   90.00
_cell.angle_gamma   90.00
#
_symmetry.space_group_name_H-M   'P 1'
#
loop_
_entity.id
_entity.type
_entity.pdbx_description
1 polymer ?
#
loop_
_entity_poly.entity_id
_entity_poly.type
_entity_poly.pdbx_seq_one_letter_code
_entity_poly.pdbx_strand_id
1 'polypeptide(L)'
;MTRAMLLLLGWGLTGLVEAAQPEVQICLGEGNEWAPFTYWERKDGVPDTGRLTGSATTQVLEALKRLGLSYKIRYLPWARVQQELADYRQNQLCELTWDASYKPERAEYAFYSVPLYYTHLGFFYLKRRFPEAPDLQTVNRSRVCGVLGYNYAPYGLAQEPRRLKQLQQALDMLGRDRCDFLPSEIEPLMSGIGLGIYQSESGLLHLALPSRKGFYLLVSKGSPRSYELVTRLNQLLIEFQDSGYSDEVMRRFLPPME
;
A
#
# COMPACT_ATOMS: atom_id res chain seq x y z
N MET A 1 -74.21 33.75 -19.58
CA MET A 1 -73.38 33.57 -18.35
C MET A 1 -72.48 32.31 -18.52
N THR A 2 -71.26 32.48 -19.03
CA THR A 2 -70.35 31.37 -19.34
C THR A 2 -69.17 31.43 -18.37
N ARG A 3 -69.08 30.45 -17.47
CA ARG A 3 -67.95 30.32 -16.52
C ARG A 3 -66.74 29.59 -17.21
N ALA A 4 -65.62 30.27 -17.36
CA ALA A 4 -64.35 29.69 -17.79
C ALA A 4 -63.68 29.05 -16.57
N MET A 5 -63.37 27.77 -16.69
CA MET A 5 -62.65 26.97 -15.67
C MET A 5 -61.14 26.96 -16.07
N LEU A 6 -60.30 27.70 -15.31
CA LEU A 6 -58.86 27.66 -15.45
C LEU A 6 -58.32 26.37 -14.83
N LEU A 7 -57.72 25.49 -15.63
CA LEU A 7 -56.93 24.35 -15.18
C LEU A 7 -55.49 24.83 -14.93
N LEU A 8 -55.07 24.90 -13.65
CA LEU A 8 -53.67 25.09 -13.23
C LEU A 8 -52.95 23.74 -13.34
N LEU A 9 -52.10 23.59 -14.38
CA LEU A 9 -51.12 22.50 -14.45
C LEU A 9 -49.96 22.80 -13.49
N GLY A 10 -49.95 22.12 -12.34
CA GLY A 10 -48.83 22.14 -11.42
C GLY A 10 -47.69 21.27 -11.99
N TRP A 11 -46.58 21.88 -12.40
CA TRP A 11 -45.33 21.19 -12.72
C TRP A 11 -44.67 20.78 -11.41
N GLY A 12 -44.79 19.50 -11.04
CA GLY A 12 -43.99 18.89 -9.97
C GLY A 12 -42.56 18.75 -10.41
N LEU A 13 -41.67 19.59 -9.88
CA LEU A 13 -40.24 19.38 -9.91
C LEU A 13 -39.91 18.12 -9.07
N THR A 14 -39.85 16.95 -9.69
CA THR A 14 -39.22 15.77 -9.08
C THR A 14 -37.73 16.00 -9.05
N GLY A 15 -37.21 16.54 -7.95
CA GLY A 15 -35.79 16.57 -7.66
C GLY A 15 -35.26 15.13 -7.62
N LEU A 16 -34.38 14.77 -8.56
CA LEU A 16 -33.62 13.54 -8.49
C LEU A 16 -32.73 13.63 -7.23
N VAL A 17 -33.14 12.96 -6.16
CA VAL A 17 -32.25 12.71 -5.02
C VAL A 17 -31.22 11.73 -5.52
N GLU A 18 -30.05 12.25 -5.89
CA GLU A 18 -28.88 11.44 -6.18
C GLU A 18 -28.53 10.66 -4.90
N ALA A 19 -28.75 9.36 -4.90
CA ALA A 19 -28.43 8.50 -3.77
C ALA A 19 -26.92 8.62 -3.51
N ALA A 20 -26.54 9.07 -2.32
CA ALA A 20 -25.15 9.17 -1.92
C ALA A 20 -24.47 7.80 -2.14
N GLN A 21 -23.34 7.79 -2.87
CA GLN A 21 -22.61 6.56 -3.11
C GLN A 21 -22.12 5.96 -1.78
N PRO A 22 -22.21 4.63 -1.61
CA PRO A 22 -21.75 4.00 -0.38
C PRO A 22 -20.27 4.31 -0.13
N GLU A 23 -19.94 4.53 1.13
CA GLU A 23 -18.58 4.82 1.61
C GLU A 23 -17.60 3.70 1.22
N VAL A 24 -16.41 4.07 0.69
CA VAL A 24 -15.38 3.10 0.31
C VAL A 24 -14.74 2.50 1.56
N GLN A 25 -14.79 1.18 1.70
CA GLN A 25 -14.20 0.46 2.82
C GLN A 25 -12.73 0.15 2.51
N ILE A 26 -11.82 0.84 3.16
CA ILE A 26 -10.37 0.72 2.94
C ILE A 26 -9.73 -0.06 4.08
N CYS A 27 -8.84 -1.00 3.76
CA CYS A 27 -8.01 -1.66 4.76
C CYS A 27 -6.52 -1.46 4.44
N LEU A 28 -5.74 -1.14 5.45
CA LEU A 28 -4.28 -0.98 5.37
C LEU A 28 -3.56 -1.89 6.36
N GLY A 29 -2.27 -2.09 6.15
CA GLY A 29 -1.43 -2.90 7.01
C GLY A 29 -1.27 -2.29 8.41
N GLU A 30 -1.62 -3.03 9.46
CA GLU A 30 -1.37 -2.67 10.85
C GLU A 30 0.08 -2.98 11.24
N GLY A 31 0.74 -2.06 11.96
CA GLY A 31 2.10 -2.25 12.49
C GLY A 31 3.22 -2.35 11.46
N ASN A 32 2.90 -2.16 10.19
CA ASN A 32 3.86 -2.08 9.10
C ASN A 32 3.63 -0.76 8.36
N GLU A 33 4.08 0.34 8.94
CA GLU A 33 4.09 1.62 8.26
C GLU A 33 5.08 1.54 7.09
N TRP A 34 4.68 2.03 5.94
CA TRP A 34 5.40 1.86 4.67
C TRP A 34 5.93 3.20 4.15
N ALA A 35 6.74 3.89 4.98
CA ALA A 35 7.34 5.16 4.61
C ALA A 35 8.31 4.99 3.41
N PRO A 36 8.37 5.94 2.49
CA PRO A 36 7.72 7.25 2.45
C PRO A 36 6.33 7.24 1.77
N PHE A 37 5.75 6.05 1.53
CA PHE A 37 4.54 5.87 0.73
C PHE A 37 3.26 5.94 1.55
N THR A 38 3.22 5.27 2.71
CA THR A 38 2.06 5.22 3.62
C THR A 38 2.54 5.05 5.06
N TYR A 39 2.37 6.07 5.89
CA TYR A 39 2.78 6.05 7.29
C TYR A 39 2.08 7.15 8.08
N TRP A 40 2.19 7.14 9.40
CA TRP A 40 1.66 8.20 10.26
C TRP A 40 2.60 9.39 10.30
N GLU A 41 2.06 10.61 10.22
CA GLU A 41 2.84 11.80 10.55
C GLU A 41 3.43 11.65 11.95
N ARG A 42 4.62 12.25 12.14
CA ARG A 42 5.31 12.21 13.43
C ARG A 42 5.55 13.61 13.93
N LYS A 43 5.26 13.81 15.23
CA LYS A 43 5.66 14.98 15.96
C LYS A 43 6.63 14.54 17.06
N ASP A 44 7.85 15.05 17.04
CA ASP A 44 8.92 14.67 17.97
C ASP A 44 9.15 13.15 18.06
N GLY A 45 9.07 12.45 16.92
CA GLY A 45 9.22 11.00 16.80
C GLY A 45 7.97 10.18 17.19
N VAL A 46 6.94 10.81 17.75
CA VAL A 46 5.70 10.14 18.15
C VAL A 46 4.71 10.13 16.98
N PRO A 47 4.15 8.96 16.60
CA PRO A 47 3.17 8.89 15.53
C PRO A 47 1.85 9.56 15.91
N ASP A 48 1.34 10.42 15.04
CA ASP A 48 -0.01 10.94 15.12
C ASP A 48 -0.96 10.03 14.31
N THR A 49 -1.58 9.08 14.99
CA THR A 49 -2.45 8.09 14.35
C THR A 49 -3.74 8.66 13.76
N GLY A 50 -4.02 9.95 13.95
CA GLY A 50 -5.08 10.68 13.25
C GLY A 50 -4.67 11.22 11.89
N ARG A 51 -3.37 11.19 11.54
CA ARG A 51 -2.81 11.82 10.34
C ARG A 51 -2.00 10.85 9.50
N LEU A 52 -2.71 10.09 8.67
CA LEU A 52 -2.08 9.21 7.68
C LEU A 52 -1.49 10.06 6.54
N THR A 53 -0.24 9.80 6.18
CA THR A 53 0.53 10.55 5.19
C THR A 53 1.37 9.65 4.28
N GLY A 54 2.15 10.23 3.39
CA GLY A 54 2.99 9.54 2.42
C GLY A 54 2.54 9.75 0.99
N SER A 55 3.42 9.43 0.04
CA SER A 55 3.18 9.73 -1.37
C SER A 55 2.04 8.92 -1.98
N ALA A 56 1.92 7.63 -1.66
CA ALA A 56 0.80 6.80 -2.12
C ALA A 56 -0.51 7.22 -1.46
N THR A 57 -0.49 7.44 -0.14
CA THR A 57 -1.65 7.96 0.61
C THR A 57 -2.17 9.26 -0.02
N THR A 58 -1.29 10.22 -0.29
CA THR A 58 -1.67 11.51 -0.87
C THR A 58 -2.35 11.34 -2.23
N GLN A 59 -1.79 10.53 -3.11
CA GLN A 59 -2.37 10.29 -4.44
C GLN A 59 -3.72 9.57 -4.35
N VAL A 60 -3.83 8.52 -3.54
CA VAL A 60 -5.08 7.73 -3.44
C VAL A 60 -6.19 8.57 -2.82
N LEU A 61 -5.92 9.29 -1.73
CA LEU A 61 -6.93 10.13 -1.07
C LEU A 61 -7.35 11.32 -1.93
N GLU A 62 -6.43 11.93 -2.69
CA GLU A 62 -6.78 12.99 -3.65
C GLU A 62 -7.65 12.42 -4.79
N ALA A 63 -7.37 11.22 -5.30
CA ALA A 63 -8.20 10.58 -6.30
C ALA A 63 -9.62 10.31 -5.78
N LEU A 64 -9.77 9.76 -4.59
CA LEU A 64 -11.09 9.54 -3.95
C LEU A 64 -11.86 10.86 -3.78
N LYS A 65 -11.17 11.90 -3.32
CA LYS A 65 -11.74 13.25 -3.16
C LYS A 65 -12.24 13.82 -4.48
N ARG A 66 -11.45 13.74 -5.58
CA ARG A 66 -11.89 14.20 -6.91
C ARG A 66 -13.07 13.41 -7.45
N LEU A 67 -13.22 12.14 -7.06
CA LEU A 67 -14.37 11.32 -7.39
C LEU A 67 -15.60 11.60 -6.51
N GLY A 68 -15.50 12.47 -5.49
CA GLY A 68 -16.57 12.73 -4.53
C GLY A 68 -16.90 11.53 -3.63
N LEU A 69 -15.96 10.59 -3.44
CA LEU A 69 -16.18 9.38 -2.67
C LEU A 69 -15.73 9.57 -1.21
N SER A 70 -16.66 9.34 -0.29
CA SER A 70 -16.31 9.18 1.12
C SER A 70 -15.67 7.82 1.38
N TYR A 71 -14.86 7.71 2.44
CA TYR A 71 -14.13 6.49 2.75
C TYR A 71 -13.97 6.30 4.26
N LYS A 72 -13.77 5.03 4.64
CA LYS A 72 -13.41 4.63 6.00
C LYS A 72 -12.18 3.74 5.96
N ILE A 73 -11.15 4.06 6.76
CA ILE A 73 -9.91 3.28 6.84
C ILE A 73 -9.93 2.39 8.09
N ARG A 74 -9.53 1.12 7.91
CA ARG A 74 -9.26 0.16 8.98
C ARG A 74 -7.84 -0.36 8.84
N TYR A 75 -7.25 -0.72 9.98
CA TYR A 75 -5.91 -1.28 10.04
C TYR A 75 -5.99 -2.73 10.50
N LEU A 76 -5.40 -3.64 9.73
CA LEU A 76 -5.39 -5.08 9.98
C LEU A 76 -4.00 -5.65 9.66
N PRO A 77 -3.58 -6.77 10.25
CA PRO A 77 -2.39 -7.48 9.79
C PRO A 77 -2.45 -7.70 8.28
N TRP A 78 -1.33 -7.46 7.56
CA TRP A 78 -1.35 -7.43 6.09
C TRP A 78 -1.94 -8.69 5.44
N ALA A 79 -1.62 -9.87 5.99
CA ALA A 79 -2.23 -11.12 5.51
C ALA A 79 -3.76 -11.14 5.67
N ARG A 80 -4.29 -10.48 6.74
CA ARG A 80 -5.73 -10.36 6.95
C ARG A 80 -6.36 -9.37 5.98
N VAL A 81 -5.69 -8.27 5.65
CA VAL A 81 -6.16 -7.33 4.59
C VAL A 81 -6.39 -8.09 3.28
N GLN A 82 -5.45 -8.95 2.88
CA GLN A 82 -5.56 -9.74 1.65
C GLN A 82 -6.75 -10.71 1.68
N GLN A 83 -6.97 -11.37 2.81
CA GLN A 83 -8.10 -12.29 2.98
C GLN A 83 -9.43 -11.54 2.95
N GLU A 84 -9.56 -10.42 3.69
CA GLU A 84 -10.79 -9.63 3.73
C GLU A 84 -11.14 -9.02 2.36
N LEU A 85 -10.11 -8.68 1.57
CA LEU A 85 -10.31 -8.24 0.19
C LEU A 85 -10.86 -9.36 -0.70
N ALA A 86 -10.34 -10.59 -0.55
CA ALA A 86 -10.84 -11.77 -1.26
C ALA A 86 -12.28 -12.11 -0.86
N ASP A 87 -12.60 -11.99 0.43
CA ASP A 87 -13.88 -12.36 1.03
C ASP A 87 -14.91 -11.21 1.03
N TYR A 88 -14.64 -10.09 0.33
CA TYR A 88 -15.49 -8.89 0.38
C TYR A 88 -16.96 -9.14 0.10
N ARG A 89 -17.27 -10.07 -0.81
CA ARG A 89 -18.67 -10.43 -1.13
C ARG A 89 -19.45 -10.91 0.09
N GLN A 90 -18.79 -11.57 1.04
CA GLN A 90 -19.41 -12.13 2.25
C GLN A 90 -19.41 -11.11 3.41
N ASN A 91 -18.32 -10.35 3.59
CA ASN A 91 -18.10 -9.55 4.80
C ASN A 91 -18.20 -8.03 4.59
N GLN A 92 -18.04 -7.55 3.35
CA GLN A 92 -18.03 -6.13 2.96
C GLN A 92 -17.05 -5.27 3.78
N LEU A 93 -15.96 -5.88 4.28
CA LEU A 93 -15.04 -5.23 5.20
C LEU A 93 -13.95 -4.41 4.48
N CYS A 94 -13.32 -4.99 3.44
CA CYS A 94 -12.19 -4.37 2.73
C CYS A 94 -12.47 -4.33 1.22
N GLU A 95 -12.97 -3.21 0.73
CA GLU A 95 -13.23 -2.99 -0.70
C GLU A 95 -11.97 -2.61 -1.46
N LEU A 96 -11.10 -1.83 -0.80
CA LEU A 96 -9.92 -1.23 -1.39
C LEU A 96 -8.72 -1.30 -0.43
N THR A 97 -7.54 -1.49 -0.99
CA THR A 97 -6.25 -1.34 -0.32
C THR A 97 -5.21 -0.77 -1.27
N TRP A 98 -4.06 -0.34 -0.76
CA TRP A 98 -2.90 0.00 -1.60
C TRP A 98 -1.61 -0.53 -0.96
N ASP A 99 -0.44 -0.13 -1.51
CA ASP A 99 0.88 -0.68 -1.18
C ASP A 99 0.99 -2.19 -1.44
N ALA A 100 0.26 -2.68 -2.43
CA ALA A 100 0.27 -4.08 -2.84
C ALA A 100 1.12 -4.29 -4.08
N SER A 101 2.12 -5.16 -4.01
CA SER A 101 2.84 -5.61 -5.21
C SER A 101 2.04 -6.64 -5.99
N TYR A 102 2.34 -6.78 -7.28
CA TYR A 102 1.68 -7.77 -8.11
C TYR A 102 1.98 -9.20 -7.65
N LYS A 103 0.92 -10.01 -7.55
CA LYS A 103 0.95 -11.47 -7.40
C LYS A 103 -0.20 -12.07 -8.21
N PRO A 104 0.02 -13.18 -8.96
CA PRO A 104 -1.04 -13.84 -9.71
C PRO A 104 -2.26 -14.19 -8.84
N GLU A 105 -2.02 -14.72 -7.64
CA GLU A 105 -3.09 -15.13 -6.72
C GLU A 105 -3.95 -13.94 -6.26
N ARG A 106 -3.37 -12.74 -6.15
CA ARG A 106 -4.13 -11.51 -5.85
C ARG A 106 -5.00 -11.08 -7.02
N ALA A 107 -4.53 -11.31 -8.27
CA ALA A 107 -5.29 -10.97 -9.46
C ALA A 107 -6.54 -11.85 -9.63
N GLU A 108 -6.66 -12.97 -8.93
CA GLU A 108 -7.87 -13.80 -8.91
C GLU A 108 -9.03 -13.07 -8.22
N TYR A 109 -8.79 -12.38 -7.12
CA TYR A 109 -9.83 -11.74 -6.30
C TYR A 109 -9.85 -10.21 -6.34
N ALA A 110 -8.84 -9.54 -6.92
CA ALA A 110 -8.77 -8.10 -7.00
C ALA A 110 -8.36 -7.58 -8.39
N PHE A 111 -8.85 -6.40 -8.74
CA PHE A 111 -8.34 -5.59 -9.84
C PHE A 111 -7.17 -4.74 -9.34
N TYR A 112 -6.13 -4.64 -10.16
CA TYR A 112 -4.99 -3.78 -9.93
C TYR A 112 -5.17 -2.43 -10.63
N SER A 113 -4.74 -1.36 -9.98
CA SER A 113 -4.58 -0.06 -10.64
C SER A 113 -3.36 -0.03 -11.56
N VAL A 114 -3.12 1.09 -12.23
CA VAL A 114 -1.78 1.46 -12.70
C VAL A 114 -0.83 1.58 -11.51
N PRO A 115 0.51 1.43 -11.70
CA PRO A 115 1.45 1.54 -10.59
C PRO A 115 1.35 2.90 -9.90
N LEU A 116 1.31 2.90 -8.56
CA LEU A 116 1.45 4.12 -7.76
C LEU A 116 2.92 4.56 -7.64
N TYR A 117 3.81 3.59 -7.51
CA TYR A 117 5.26 3.80 -7.37
C TYR A 117 6.04 2.49 -7.60
N TYR A 118 7.36 2.63 -7.68
CA TYR A 118 8.30 1.51 -7.77
C TYR A 118 9.33 1.60 -6.66
N THR A 119 9.79 0.44 -6.15
CA THR A 119 10.86 0.33 -5.15
C THR A 119 12.01 -0.52 -5.66
N HIS A 120 13.20 -0.30 -5.10
CA HIS A 120 14.34 -1.19 -5.27
C HIS A 120 14.27 -2.34 -4.26
N LEU A 121 14.77 -3.49 -4.66
CA LEU A 121 14.80 -4.68 -3.83
C LEU A 121 16.20 -4.87 -3.21
N GLY A 122 16.24 -5.35 -1.96
CA GLY A 122 17.49 -5.65 -1.30
C GLY A 122 17.39 -6.81 -0.32
N PHE A 123 18.55 -7.43 -0.06
CA PHE A 123 18.73 -8.34 1.06
C PHE A 123 19.47 -7.62 2.16
N PHE A 124 18.80 -7.34 3.26
CA PHE A 124 19.39 -6.68 4.42
C PHE A 124 20.11 -7.70 5.29
N TYR A 125 21.29 -7.32 5.79
CA TYR A 125 22.15 -8.15 6.62
C TYR A 125 23.00 -7.30 7.56
N LEU A 126 23.63 -7.91 8.58
CA LEU A 126 24.51 -7.20 9.49
C LEU A 126 25.99 -7.39 9.08
N LYS A 127 26.72 -6.27 9.01
CA LYS A 127 28.16 -6.24 8.66
C LYS A 127 29.00 -7.19 9.54
N ARG A 128 28.64 -7.32 10.84
CA ARG A 128 29.35 -8.23 11.75
C ARG A 128 29.22 -9.71 11.36
N ARG A 129 28.17 -10.08 10.62
CA ARG A 129 27.95 -11.45 10.13
C ARG A 129 28.57 -11.68 8.75
N PHE A 130 28.54 -10.65 7.93
CA PHE A 130 29.10 -10.66 6.57
C PHE A 130 29.93 -9.40 6.38
N PRO A 131 31.25 -9.45 6.77
CA PRO A 131 32.14 -8.29 6.63
C PRO A 131 32.36 -7.86 5.18
N GLU A 132 32.32 -8.83 4.25
CA GLU A 132 32.30 -8.62 2.80
C GLU A 132 30.88 -8.71 2.26
N ALA A 133 30.62 -8.02 1.14
CA ALA A 133 29.30 -8.03 0.51
C ALA A 133 28.94 -9.45 0.03
N PRO A 134 27.82 -10.02 0.50
CA PRO A 134 27.39 -11.35 0.09
C PRO A 134 26.86 -11.35 -1.35
N ASP A 135 26.90 -12.52 -1.97
CA ASP A 135 26.24 -12.79 -3.25
C ASP A 135 24.90 -13.54 -3.04
N LEU A 136 24.12 -13.70 -4.10
CA LEU A 136 22.83 -14.39 -4.06
C LEU A 136 23.00 -15.89 -3.69
N GLN A 137 24.13 -16.51 -4.01
CA GLN A 137 24.40 -17.90 -3.65
C GLN A 137 24.55 -18.04 -2.13
N THR A 138 25.24 -17.10 -1.49
CA THR A 138 25.36 -17.02 -0.03
C THR A 138 24.00 -16.81 0.63
N VAL A 139 23.16 -15.90 0.10
CA VAL A 139 21.80 -15.69 0.59
C VAL A 139 20.99 -16.99 0.55
N ASN A 140 21.02 -17.71 -0.57
CA ASN A 140 20.24 -18.94 -0.77
C ASN A 140 20.69 -20.13 0.10
N ARG A 141 21.89 -20.07 0.70
CA ARG A 141 22.41 -21.06 1.66
C ARG A 141 22.25 -20.65 3.12
N SER A 142 21.68 -19.48 3.35
CA SER A 142 21.56 -18.86 4.66
C SER A 142 20.13 -18.88 5.20
N ARG A 143 19.97 -18.51 6.46
CA ARG A 143 18.66 -18.39 7.09
C ARG A 143 18.02 -17.06 6.70
N VAL A 144 16.93 -17.12 5.94
CA VAL A 144 16.21 -15.94 5.47
C VAL A 144 14.91 -15.79 6.24
N CYS A 145 14.67 -14.60 6.80
CA CYS A 145 13.39 -14.22 7.40
C CYS A 145 12.61 -13.27 6.50
N GLY A 146 11.29 -13.30 6.62
CA GLY A 146 10.40 -12.39 5.89
C GLY A 146 9.10 -12.13 6.65
N VAL A 147 8.19 -11.38 6.06
CA VAL A 147 6.90 -11.00 6.64
C VAL A 147 5.78 -11.80 5.97
N LEU A 148 4.82 -12.26 6.78
CA LEU A 148 3.65 -13.00 6.29
C LEU A 148 2.82 -12.13 5.33
N GLY A 149 2.42 -12.69 4.19
CA GLY A 149 1.66 -12.00 3.16
C GLY A 149 2.49 -11.13 2.19
N TYR A 150 3.80 -10.92 2.45
CA TYR A 150 4.67 -10.21 1.51
C TYR A 150 4.99 -11.08 0.28
N ASN A 151 5.31 -10.39 -0.83
CA ASN A 151 5.69 -11.06 -2.08
C ASN A 151 7.21 -11.16 -2.21
N TYR A 152 7.75 -12.37 -2.11
CA TYR A 152 9.19 -12.64 -2.24
C TYR A 152 9.59 -13.27 -3.58
N ALA A 153 8.64 -13.55 -4.48
CA ALA A 153 8.95 -14.10 -5.80
C ALA A 153 10.02 -13.31 -6.59
N PRO A 154 10.01 -11.95 -6.57
CA PRO A 154 11.01 -11.16 -7.31
C PRO A 154 12.43 -11.23 -6.74
N TYR A 155 12.64 -11.82 -5.57
CA TYR A 155 13.95 -11.89 -4.91
C TYR A 155 14.83 -13.07 -5.38
N GLY A 156 14.27 -14.02 -6.14
CA GLY A 156 15.03 -15.18 -6.63
C GLY A 156 15.51 -16.14 -5.53
N LEU A 157 14.76 -16.23 -4.42
CA LEU A 157 15.08 -17.13 -3.33
C LEU A 157 14.81 -18.59 -3.73
N ALA A 158 15.78 -19.48 -3.44
CA ALA A 158 15.63 -20.92 -3.65
C ALA A 158 14.63 -21.59 -2.70
N GLN A 159 14.40 -20.97 -1.53
CA GLN A 159 13.48 -21.47 -0.51
C GLN A 159 12.64 -20.32 0.05
N GLU A 160 11.44 -20.62 0.49
CA GLU A 160 10.57 -19.67 1.17
C GLU A 160 11.23 -19.15 2.47
N PRO A 161 11.24 -17.82 2.71
CA PRO A 161 11.76 -17.27 3.95
C PRO A 161 10.89 -17.67 5.13
N ARG A 162 11.47 -17.76 6.34
CA ARG A 162 10.71 -17.91 7.58
C ARG A 162 9.80 -16.70 7.77
N ARG A 163 8.48 -16.93 7.79
CA ARG A 163 7.47 -15.88 7.86
C ARG A 163 7.21 -15.41 9.30
N LEU A 164 7.27 -14.11 9.53
CA LEU A 164 6.99 -13.42 10.79
C LEU A 164 5.76 -12.50 10.59
N LYS A 165 5.13 -12.08 11.66
CA LYS A 165 3.90 -11.27 11.57
C LYS A 165 4.17 -9.83 11.15
N GLN A 166 5.29 -9.25 11.59
CA GLN A 166 5.64 -7.84 11.41
C GLN A 166 7.11 -7.68 10.99
N LEU A 167 7.40 -6.58 10.30
CA LEU A 167 8.73 -6.25 9.81
C LEU A 167 9.73 -6.02 10.97
N GLN A 168 9.30 -5.36 12.06
CA GLN A 168 10.15 -5.19 13.24
C GLN A 168 10.60 -6.54 13.83
N GLN A 169 9.72 -7.53 13.88
CA GLN A 169 10.10 -8.87 14.36
C GLN A 169 11.17 -9.52 13.46
N ALA A 170 11.13 -9.26 12.14
CA ALA A 170 12.15 -9.77 11.22
C ALA A 170 13.50 -9.07 11.45
N LEU A 171 13.51 -7.75 11.71
CA LEU A 171 14.72 -7.00 12.11
C LEU A 171 15.28 -7.49 13.46
N ASP A 172 14.42 -7.74 14.45
CA ASP A 172 14.83 -8.29 15.75
C ASP A 172 15.48 -9.68 15.61
N MET A 173 14.94 -10.52 14.70
CA MET A 173 15.52 -11.83 14.42
C MET A 173 16.88 -11.72 13.73
N LEU A 174 17.05 -10.74 12.85
CA LEU A 174 18.33 -10.42 12.23
C LEU A 174 19.33 -9.94 13.30
N GLY A 175 18.92 -9.00 14.17
CA GLY A 175 19.73 -8.48 15.28
C GLY A 175 20.20 -9.55 16.26
N ARG A 176 19.38 -10.59 16.49
CA ARG A 176 19.70 -11.71 17.39
C ARG A 176 20.38 -12.90 16.69
N ASP A 177 20.89 -12.72 15.48
CA ASP A 177 21.53 -13.76 14.67
C ASP A 177 20.65 -15.02 14.47
N ARG A 178 19.33 -14.89 14.52
CA ARG A 178 18.37 -15.96 14.25
C ARG A 178 17.97 -16.04 12.78
N CYS A 179 18.23 -14.96 12.03
CA CYS A 179 18.21 -14.87 10.58
C CYS A 179 19.51 -14.22 10.13
N ASP A 180 19.94 -14.54 8.93
CA ASP A 180 21.16 -13.99 8.31
C ASP A 180 20.78 -12.90 7.31
N PHE A 181 19.62 -13.04 6.65
CA PHE A 181 19.11 -12.08 5.67
C PHE A 181 17.62 -11.79 5.85
N LEU A 182 17.27 -10.55 5.50
CA LEU A 182 15.89 -10.04 5.40
C LEU A 182 15.70 -9.43 4.00
N PRO A 183 15.01 -10.10 3.07
CA PRO A 183 14.56 -9.48 1.82
C PRO A 183 13.52 -8.41 2.13
N SER A 184 13.74 -7.20 1.69
CA SER A 184 12.81 -6.08 1.82
C SER A 184 13.04 -5.07 0.71
N GLU A 185 12.04 -4.23 0.48
CA GLU A 185 12.14 -3.04 -0.34
C GLU A 185 13.04 -2.01 0.36
N ILE A 186 13.99 -1.44 -0.37
CA ILE A 186 15.05 -0.60 0.20
C ILE A 186 14.46 0.70 0.74
N GLU A 187 13.68 1.42 -0.05
CA GLU A 187 13.12 2.71 0.33
C GLU A 187 12.24 2.62 1.58
N PRO A 188 11.24 1.70 1.67
CA PRO A 188 10.41 1.60 2.86
C PRO A 188 11.17 1.24 4.12
N LEU A 189 12.12 0.31 4.04
CA LEU A 189 12.87 -0.10 5.22
C LEU A 189 13.81 1.01 5.70
N MET A 190 14.57 1.61 4.78
CA MET A 190 15.52 2.68 5.12
C MET A 190 14.80 3.94 5.62
N SER A 191 13.73 4.36 4.94
CA SER A 191 12.91 5.50 5.39
C SER A 191 12.27 5.22 6.74
N GLY A 192 11.75 4.01 6.95
CA GLY A 192 11.16 3.61 8.22
C GLY A 192 12.17 3.64 9.38
N ILE A 193 13.41 3.21 9.15
CA ILE A 193 14.50 3.31 10.13
C ILE A 193 14.83 4.79 10.39
N GLY A 194 15.01 5.58 9.33
CA GLY A 194 15.32 7.02 9.44
C GLY A 194 14.26 7.83 10.19
N LEU A 195 13.00 7.45 10.08
CA LEU A 195 11.88 8.06 10.81
C LEU A 195 11.64 7.46 12.20
N GLY A 196 12.45 6.48 12.63
CA GLY A 196 12.27 5.80 13.92
C GLY A 196 11.05 4.89 14.00
N ILE A 197 10.44 4.54 12.84
CA ILE A 197 9.35 3.56 12.75
C ILE A 197 9.87 2.17 13.10
N TYR A 198 11.07 1.85 12.58
CA TYR A 198 11.75 0.59 12.83
C TYR A 198 13.07 0.82 13.56
N GLN A 199 13.37 -0.09 14.49
CA GLN A 199 14.66 -0.17 15.17
C GLN A 199 15.51 -1.23 14.48
N SER A 200 16.77 -0.92 14.25
CA SER A 200 17.74 -1.87 13.71
C SER A 200 19.05 -1.83 14.46
N GLU A 201 19.79 -2.94 14.46
CA GLU A 201 21.15 -2.99 14.96
C GLU A 201 22.08 -2.11 14.12
N SER A 202 23.15 -1.61 14.74
CA SER A 202 24.21 -0.90 14.05
C SER A 202 24.91 -1.80 13.01
N GLY A 203 25.29 -1.20 11.88
CA GLY A 203 25.95 -1.95 10.80
C GLY A 203 24.97 -2.75 9.94
N LEU A 204 23.69 -2.38 9.92
CA LEU A 204 22.75 -2.88 8.92
C LEU A 204 23.17 -2.40 7.52
N LEU A 205 23.39 -3.34 6.62
CA LEU A 205 23.72 -3.13 5.22
C LEU A 205 22.71 -3.84 4.34
N HIS A 206 22.76 -3.59 3.03
CA HIS A 206 21.95 -4.32 2.07
C HIS A 206 22.72 -4.66 0.79
N LEU A 207 22.40 -5.81 0.22
CA LEU A 207 22.76 -6.20 -1.15
C LEU A 207 21.59 -5.77 -2.04
N ALA A 208 21.78 -4.73 -2.85
CA ALA A 208 20.77 -4.27 -3.80
C ALA A 208 20.63 -5.23 -4.98
N LEU A 209 19.39 -5.48 -5.41
CA LEU A 209 19.08 -6.22 -6.61
C LEU A 209 18.83 -5.25 -7.79
N PRO A 210 19.15 -5.66 -9.03
CA PRO A 210 18.93 -4.79 -10.20
C PRO A 210 17.46 -4.58 -10.56
N SER A 211 16.57 -5.44 -10.08
CA SER A 211 15.13 -5.37 -10.36
C SER A 211 14.42 -4.38 -9.47
N ARG A 212 13.36 -3.76 -10.03
CA ARG A 212 12.43 -2.90 -9.30
C ARG A 212 11.08 -3.60 -9.17
N LYS A 213 10.32 -3.23 -8.15
CA LYS A 213 9.01 -3.81 -7.83
C LYS A 213 7.94 -2.73 -7.80
N GLY A 214 6.89 -2.90 -8.62
CA GLY A 214 5.76 -1.99 -8.67
C GLY A 214 4.78 -2.24 -7.53
N PHE A 215 4.19 -1.16 -7.04
CA PHE A 215 3.14 -1.17 -6.02
C PHE A 215 1.88 -0.50 -6.53
N TYR A 216 0.75 -1.04 -6.16
CA TYR A 216 -0.55 -0.78 -6.76
C TYR A 216 -1.63 -0.58 -5.71
N LEU A 217 -2.70 0.08 -6.10
CA LEU A 217 -3.97 0.01 -5.43
C LEU A 217 -4.72 -1.25 -5.93
N LEU A 218 -5.41 -1.92 -5.02
CA LEU A 218 -6.27 -3.07 -5.31
C LEU A 218 -7.72 -2.75 -4.98
N VAL A 219 -8.64 -3.15 -5.87
CA VAL A 219 -10.08 -3.13 -5.62
C VAL A 219 -10.61 -4.55 -5.67
N SER A 220 -11.31 -4.97 -4.62
CA SER A 220 -11.91 -6.31 -4.54
C SER A 220 -12.90 -6.57 -5.69
N LYS A 221 -12.73 -7.66 -6.42
CA LYS A 221 -13.69 -8.13 -7.44
C LYS A 221 -15.04 -8.56 -6.84
N GLY A 222 -15.09 -8.75 -5.51
CA GLY A 222 -16.32 -9.01 -4.76
C GLY A 222 -17.24 -7.79 -4.65
N SER A 223 -16.72 -6.57 -4.85
CA SER A 223 -17.53 -5.35 -4.83
C SER A 223 -18.38 -5.24 -6.11
N PRO A 224 -19.68 -4.89 -6.00
CA PRO A 224 -20.55 -4.73 -7.17
C PRO A 224 -20.12 -3.55 -8.08
N ARG A 225 -19.38 -2.57 -7.54
CA ARG A 225 -18.87 -1.41 -8.29
C ARG A 225 -17.37 -1.53 -8.64
N SER A 226 -16.76 -2.68 -8.45
CA SER A 226 -15.31 -2.88 -8.53
C SER A 226 -14.69 -2.41 -9.84
N TYR A 227 -15.30 -2.77 -10.96
CA TYR A 227 -14.81 -2.39 -12.28
C TYR A 227 -14.90 -0.87 -12.54
N GLU A 228 -16.04 -0.26 -12.20
CA GLU A 228 -16.22 1.19 -12.30
C GLU A 228 -15.22 1.92 -11.39
N LEU A 229 -15.10 1.48 -10.14
CA LEU A 229 -14.22 2.10 -9.16
C LEU A 229 -12.76 2.07 -9.59
N VAL A 230 -12.23 0.89 -10.01
CA VAL A 230 -10.84 0.79 -10.47
C VAL A 230 -10.60 1.58 -11.74
N THR A 231 -11.57 1.62 -12.66
CA THR A 231 -11.45 2.38 -13.92
C THR A 231 -11.37 3.88 -13.65
N ARG A 232 -12.26 4.43 -12.82
CA ARG A 232 -12.26 5.85 -12.48
C ARG A 232 -11.01 6.25 -11.70
N LEU A 233 -10.56 5.42 -10.77
CA LEU A 233 -9.30 5.64 -10.06
C LEU A 233 -8.11 5.63 -11.02
N ASN A 234 -8.04 4.67 -11.95
CA ASN A 234 -6.97 4.61 -12.95
C ASN A 234 -6.92 5.86 -13.84
N GLN A 235 -8.06 6.38 -14.28
CA GLN A 235 -8.11 7.62 -15.06
C GLN A 235 -7.43 8.77 -14.32
N LEU A 236 -7.73 8.97 -13.03
CA LEU A 236 -7.10 10.02 -12.23
C LEU A 236 -5.62 9.73 -11.95
N LEU A 237 -5.25 8.49 -11.66
CA LEU A 237 -3.85 8.13 -11.41
C LEU A 237 -2.98 8.34 -12.66
N ILE A 238 -3.50 8.04 -13.85
CA ILE A 238 -2.84 8.34 -15.13
C ILE A 238 -2.72 9.86 -15.32
N GLU A 239 -3.80 10.62 -15.09
CA GLU A 239 -3.76 12.08 -15.13
C GLU A 239 -2.70 12.66 -14.17
N PHE A 240 -2.58 12.09 -12.97
CA PHE A 240 -1.55 12.51 -12.00
C PHE A 240 -0.13 12.22 -12.50
N GLN A 241 0.08 11.10 -13.20
CA GLN A 241 1.36 10.78 -13.82
C GLN A 241 1.68 11.72 -14.99
N ASP A 242 0.74 11.91 -15.89
CA ASP A 242 0.89 12.73 -17.10
C ASP A 242 1.07 14.23 -16.79
N SER A 243 0.39 14.72 -15.76
CA SER A 243 0.53 16.13 -15.31
C SER A 243 1.78 16.40 -14.48
N GLY A 244 2.54 15.37 -14.09
CA GLY A 244 3.69 15.48 -13.18
C GLY A 244 3.30 15.64 -11.70
N TYR A 245 2.02 15.57 -11.35
CA TYR A 245 1.56 15.63 -9.95
C TYR A 245 2.11 14.47 -9.11
N SER A 246 2.14 13.25 -9.66
CA SER A 246 2.72 12.08 -8.97
C SER A 246 4.19 12.30 -8.60
N ASP A 247 4.99 12.87 -9.51
CA ASP A 247 6.40 13.17 -9.27
C ASP A 247 6.58 14.30 -8.25
N GLU A 248 5.73 15.32 -8.29
CA GLU A 248 5.74 16.41 -7.31
C GLU A 248 5.43 15.87 -5.91
N VAL A 249 4.39 15.03 -5.77
CA VAL A 249 4.04 14.39 -4.51
C VAL A 249 5.19 13.51 -4.03
N MET A 250 5.78 12.69 -4.91
CA MET A 250 6.89 11.81 -4.54
C MET A 250 8.09 12.59 -3.99
N ARG A 251 8.49 13.69 -4.64
CA ARG A 251 9.61 14.55 -4.19
C ARG A 251 9.41 15.19 -2.82
N ARG A 252 8.17 15.34 -2.35
CA ARG A 252 7.88 15.87 -1.00
C ARG A 252 8.23 14.88 0.11
N PHE A 253 8.24 13.58 -0.20
CA PHE A 253 8.41 12.51 0.76
C PHE A 253 9.73 11.75 0.64
N LEU A 254 10.33 11.73 -0.55
CA LEU A 254 11.68 11.20 -0.73
C LEU A 254 12.69 12.31 -0.44
N PRO A 255 13.68 12.06 0.46
CA PRO A 255 14.80 12.98 0.58
C PRO A 255 15.54 13.06 -0.75
N PRO A 256 16.20 14.20 -1.07
CA PRO A 256 17.09 14.24 -2.22
C PRO A 256 18.12 13.11 -2.09
N MET A 257 18.23 12.29 -3.13
CA MET A 257 19.31 11.29 -3.19
C MET A 257 20.61 12.08 -3.40
N GLU A 258 21.48 12.07 -2.37
CA GLU A 258 22.84 12.57 -2.48
C GLU A 258 23.71 11.65 -3.34
#